data_5d2157df275fe12fafd30fff70b2abbf
#
_entry.id   5d2157df275fe12fafd30fff70b2abbf
#
_cell.length_a   1.000
_cell.length_b   1.000
_cell.length_c   1.000
_cell.angle_alpha   90.00
_cell.angle_beta   90.00
_cell.angle_gamma   90.00
#
_symmetry.space_group_name_H-M   'P 1'
#
loop_
_entity.id
_entity.type
_entity.pdbx_description
1 polymer ?
#
loop_
_entity_poly.entity_id
_entity_poly.type
_entity_poly.pdbx_seq_one_letter_code
_entity_poly.pdbx_strand_id
1 'polypeptide(L)'
;HALEDWAETWAHYLLMHETLETAVEFEVIRPPETDREFHVWLSEWMQLVLVLNALNRSIGNADAYPFVVSTAVQKKLQFIHDLMHDI
;
A
#
# COMPACT_ATOMS: atom_id res chain seq x y z
N HIS A 1 0.01 20.07 -10.53
CA HIS A 1 0.21 21.00 -9.42
C HIS A 1 0.69 20.25 -8.18
N ALA A 2 1.63 20.83 -7.42
CA ALA A 2 2.25 20.16 -6.28
C ALA A 2 1.26 19.78 -5.18
N LEU A 3 0.27 20.64 -4.91
CA LEU A 3 -0.74 20.35 -3.91
C LEU A 3 -1.65 19.19 -4.31
N GLU A 4 -1.99 19.10 -5.58
CA GLU A 4 -2.79 17.99 -6.10
C GLU A 4 -2.01 16.68 -6.01
N ASP A 5 -0.72 16.68 -6.34
CA ASP A 5 0.15 15.52 -6.20
C ASP A 5 0.19 15.01 -4.75
N TRP A 6 0.31 15.91 -3.79
CA TRP A 6 0.32 15.54 -2.38
C TRP A 6 -1.04 15.01 -1.92
N ALA A 7 -2.13 15.64 -2.38
CA ALA A 7 -3.47 15.17 -2.04
C ALA A 7 -3.71 13.75 -2.57
N GLU A 8 -3.31 13.50 -3.82
CA GLU A 8 -3.41 12.17 -4.41
C GLU A 8 -2.53 11.15 -3.67
N THR A 9 -1.32 11.53 -3.28
CA THR A 9 -0.42 10.65 -2.54
C THR A 9 -1.00 10.30 -1.17
N TRP A 10 -1.58 11.27 -0.45
CA TRP A 10 -2.24 11.01 0.82
C TRP A 10 -3.42 10.05 0.66
N ALA A 11 -4.26 10.28 -0.35
CA ALA A 11 -5.39 9.39 -0.62
C ALA A 11 -4.90 7.98 -0.94
N HIS A 12 -3.84 7.86 -1.71
CA HIS A 12 -3.26 6.58 -2.07
C HIS A 12 -2.69 5.86 -0.83
N TYR A 13 -1.97 6.59 0.02
CA TYR A 13 -1.43 6.03 1.26
C TYR A 13 -2.56 5.48 2.14
N LEU A 14 -3.63 6.24 2.32
CA LEU A 14 -4.76 5.80 3.14
C LEU A 14 -5.44 4.58 2.54
N LEU A 15 -5.58 4.53 1.22
CA LEU A 15 -6.10 3.35 0.53
C LEU A 15 -5.25 2.12 0.83
N MET A 16 -3.93 2.24 0.69
CA MET A 16 -2.99 1.16 0.95
C MET A 16 -3.08 0.70 2.41
N HIS A 17 -3.10 1.65 3.33
CA HIS A 17 -3.17 1.37 4.76
C HIS A 17 -4.45 0.62 5.14
N GLU A 18 -5.60 1.10 4.68
CA GLU A 18 -6.89 0.47 4.95
C GLU A 18 -7.00 -0.91 4.30
N THR A 19 -6.48 -1.06 3.10
CA THR A 19 -6.48 -2.35 2.41
C THR A 19 -5.63 -3.37 3.15
N LEU A 20 -4.45 -2.96 3.66
CA LEU A 20 -3.60 -3.82 4.47
C LEU A 20 -4.28 -4.24 5.77
N GLU A 21 -4.93 -3.30 6.46
CA GLU A 21 -5.68 -3.63 7.67
C GLU A 21 -6.78 -4.65 7.40
N THR A 22 -7.51 -4.48 6.32
CA THR A 22 -8.56 -5.42 5.93
C THR A 22 -7.99 -6.80 5.64
N ALA A 23 -6.87 -6.86 4.92
CA ALA A 23 -6.23 -8.13 4.59
C ALA A 23 -5.77 -8.87 5.84
N VAL A 24 -5.24 -8.16 6.84
CA VAL A 24 -4.87 -8.74 8.13
C VAL A 24 -6.10 -9.23 8.88
N GLU A 25 -7.18 -8.45 8.90
CA GLU A 25 -8.42 -8.79 9.57
C GLU A 25 -9.04 -10.08 9.02
N PHE A 26 -8.99 -10.27 7.70
CA PHE A 26 -9.49 -11.47 7.05
C PHE A 26 -8.43 -12.58 6.89
N GLU A 27 -7.28 -12.41 7.54
CA GLU A 27 -6.21 -13.40 7.56
C GLU A 27 -5.64 -13.74 6.18
N VAL A 28 -5.73 -12.80 5.23
CA VAL A 28 -5.12 -12.95 3.91
C VAL A 28 -3.60 -12.84 3.99
N ILE A 29 -3.12 -11.98 4.88
CA ILE A 29 -1.69 -11.84 5.20
C ILE A 29 -1.53 -11.82 6.72
N ARG A 30 -0.29 -12.13 7.18
CA ARG A 30 0.04 -12.00 8.59
C ARG A 30 0.45 -10.57 8.89
N PRO A 31 0.03 -10.01 10.06
CA PRO A 31 0.54 -8.70 10.43
C PRO A 31 2.06 -8.78 10.68
N PRO A 32 2.83 -7.80 10.22
CA PRO A 32 4.26 -7.74 10.54
C PRO A 32 4.45 -7.47 12.04
N GLU A 33 5.61 -7.83 12.58
CA GLU A 33 5.95 -7.49 13.96
C GLU A 33 5.92 -5.98 14.19
N THR A 34 6.34 -5.23 13.17
CA THR A 34 6.22 -3.79 13.17
C THR A 34 6.04 -3.28 11.74
N ASP A 35 5.13 -2.34 11.57
CA ASP A 35 4.93 -1.61 10.32
C ASP A 35 5.42 -0.16 10.41
N ARG A 36 6.14 0.17 11.50
CA ARG A 36 6.70 1.52 11.68
C ARG A 36 7.74 1.83 10.62
N GLU A 37 8.52 0.82 10.22
CA GLU A 37 9.51 1.00 9.17
C GLU A 37 8.84 0.91 7.81
N PHE A 38 9.03 1.95 7.02
CA PHE A 38 8.37 2.07 5.74
C PHE A 38 8.64 0.89 4.81
N HIS A 39 9.88 0.39 4.75
CA HIS A 39 10.21 -0.70 3.85
C HIS A 39 9.49 -2.01 4.21
N VAL A 40 9.22 -2.25 5.50
CA VAL A 40 8.44 -3.41 5.94
C VAL A 40 6.98 -3.24 5.49
N TRP A 41 6.41 -2.07 5.73
CA TRP A 41 5.05 -1.73 5.33
C TRP A 41 4.86 -1.84 3.81
N LEU A 42 5.82 -1.31 3.04
CA LEU A 42 5.76 -1.38 1.57
C LEU A 42 5.90 -2.82 1.07
N SER A 43 6.76 -3.62 1.69
CA SER A 43 6.94 -5.03 1.35
C SER A 43 5.64 -5.82 1.55
N GLU A 44 4.93 -5.59 2.64
CA GLU A 44 3.63 -6.22 2.90
C GLU A 44 2.61 -5.82 1.83
N TRP A 45 2.60 -4.54 1.46
CA TRP A 45 1.74 -4.07 0.39
C TRP A 45 2.01 -4.76 -0.93
N MET A 46 3.29 -4.88 -1.31
CA MET A 46 3.67 -5.51 -2.57
C MET A 46 3.28 -7.00 -2.60
N GLN A 47 3.41 -7.71 -1.49
CA GLN A 47 2.97 -9.11 -1.37
C GLN A 47 1.46 -9.22 -1.54
N LEU A 48 0.71 -8.33 -0.89
CA LEU A 48 -0.75 -8.32 -1.01
C LEU A 48 -1.19 -8.05 -2.45
N VAL A 49 -0.53 -7.11 -3.14
CA VAL A 49 -0.83 -6.78 -4.54
C VAL A 49 -0.64 -8.00 -5.44
N LEU A 50 0.41 -8.78 -5.24
CA LEU A 50 0.65 -9.99 -6.01
C LEU A 50 -0.51 -10.98 -5.85
N VAL A 51 -0.99 -11.17 -4.62
CA VAL A 51 -2.10 -12.08 -4.33
C VAL A 51 -3.40 -11.55 -4.96
N LEU A 52 -3.71 -10.28 -4.75
CA LEU A 52 -4.94 -9.67 -5.28
C LEU A 52 -5.00 -9.73 -6.81
N ASN A 53 -3.89 -9.40 -7.45
CA ASN A 53 -3.82 -9.41 -8.91
C ASN A 53 -3.95 -10.84 -9.46
N ALA A 54 -3.30 -11.81 -8.81
CA ALA A 54 -3.41 -13.21 -9.21
C ALA A 54 -4.83 -13.73 -9.05
N LEU A 55 -5.50 -13.42 -7.95
CA LEU A 55 -6.89 -13.82 -7.72
C LEU A 55 -7.83 -13.22 -8.75
N ASN A 56 -7.68 -11.92 -9.05
CA ASN A 56 -8.52 -11.26 -10.05
C ASN A 56 -8.32 -11.87 -11.44
N ARG A 57 -7.08 -12.15 -11.83
CA ARG A 57 -6.82 -12.80 -13.11
C ARG A 57 -7.43 -14.21 -13.17
N SER A 58 -7.40 -14.94 -12.06
CA SER A 58 -7.95 -16.29 -11.99
C SER A 58 -9.47 -16.33 -12.25
N ILE A 59 -10.18 -15.26 -11.90
CA ILE A 59 -11.62 -15.17 -12.16
C ILE A 59 -11.95 -14.38 -13.43
N GLY A 60 -10.94 -14.12 -14.26
CA GLY A 60 -11.13 -13.49 -15.57
C GLY A 60 -11.15 -11.98 -15.57
N ASN A 61 -10.76 -11.34 -14.46
CA ASN A 61 -10.72 -9.89 -14.35
C ASN A 61 -9.31 -9.34 -14.60
N ALA A 62 -9.23 -8.04 -14.88
CA ALA A 62 -7.97 -7.31 -14.93
C ALA A 62 -7.36 -7.21 -13.52
N ASP A 63 -6.07 -6.85 -13.46
CA ASP A 63 -5.39 -6.67 -12.19
C ASP A 63 -6.11 -5.61 -11.32
N ALA A 64 -6.30 -5.94 -10.05
CA ALA A 64 -6.93 -5.03 -9.10
C ALA A 64 -6.06 -3.79 -8.84
N TYR A 65 -4.75 -3.96 -8.86
CA TYR A 65 -3.79 -2.88 -8.66
C TYR A 65 -2.71 -2.97 -9.75
N PRO A 66 -2.94 -2.38 -10.93
CA PRO A 66 -2.00 -2.48 -12.06
C PRO A 66 -0.84 -1.48 -11.98
N PHE A 67 -0.72 -0.72 -10.89
CA PHE A 67 0.22 0.39 -10.79
C PHE A 67 1.56 -0.05 -10.23
N VAL A 68 2.61 0.58 -10.72
CA VAL A 68 3.97 0.41 -10.19
C VAL A 68 4.28 1.61 -9.31
N VAL A 69 4.78 1.33 -8.10
CA VAL A 69 5.19 2.40 -7.17
C VAL A 69 6.59 2.84 -7.56
N SER A 70 6.70 4.00 -8.22
CA SER A 70 7.99 4.55 -8.63
C SER A 70 8.81 5.01 -7.42
N THR A 71 10.13 5.20 -7.62
CA THR A 71 11.00 5.70 -6.56
C THR A 71 10.55 7.07 -6.05
N ALA A 72 10.09 7.95 -6.94
CA ALA A 72 9.60 9.27 -6.55
C ALA A 72 8.34 9.17 -5.68
N VAL A 73 7.41 8.29 -6.04
CA VAL A 73 6.20 8.05 -5.25
C VAL A 73 6.55 7.38 -3.91
N GLN A 74 7.50 6.45 -3.91
CA GLN A 74 7.96 5.82 -2.66
C GLN A 74 8.47 6.85 -1.64
N LYS A 75 9.23 7.83 -2.10
CA LYS A 75 9.73 8.89 -1.20
C LYS A 75 8.61 9.70 -0.58
N LYS A 76 7.59 10.02 -1.35
CA LYS A 76 6.41 10.74 -0.85
C LYS A 76 5.62 9.89 0.15
N LEU A 77 5.41 8.62 -0.17
CA LEU A 77 4.72 7.68 0.72
C LEU A 77 5.50 7.50 2.03
N GLN A 78 6.83 7.42 1.95
CA GLN A 78 7.67 7.30 3.13
C GLN A 78 7.53 8.52 4.05
N PHE A 79 7.50 9.71 3.47
CA PHE A 79 7.29 10.94 4.24
C PHE A 79 5.97 10.87 5.02
N ILE A 80 4.89 10.47 4.35
CA ILE A 80 3.57 10.34 4.97
C ILE A 80 3.59 9.26 6.05
N HIS A 81 4.20 8.13 5.75
CA HIS A 81 4.29 7.00 6.69
C HIS A 81 5.01 7.41 7.97
N ASP A 82 6.16 8.08 7.84
CA ASP A 82 6.94 8.54 8.99
C ASP A 82 6.14 9.57 9.80
N LEU A 83 5.46 10.48 9.12
CA LEU A 83 4.64 11.50 9.77
C LEU A 83 3.50 10.85 10.57
N MET A 84 2.82 9.86 10.00
CA MET A 84 1.72 9.16 10.67
C MET A 84 2.18 8.38 11.90
N HIS A 85 3.41 7.89 11.90
CA HIS A 85 3.95 7.11 13.03
C HIS A 85 4.66 7.96 14.08
N ASP A 86 4.87 9.23 13.81
CA ASP A 86 5.45 10.18 14.78
C ASP A 86 4.41 10.85 15.67
N ILE A 87 3.15 10.67 15.36
CA ILE A 87 2.04 11.31 16.10
C ILE A 87 1.66 10.50 17.33
#